data_1ce239c50a22899e4e31b9173551e7f3
#
_entry.id   1ce239c50a22899e4e31b9173551e7f3
#
_cell.length_a   1.000
_cell.length_b   1.000
_cell.length_c   1.000
_cell.angle_alpha   90.00
_cell.angle_beta   90.00
_cell.angle_gamma   90.00
#
_symmetry.space_group_name_H-M   'P 1'
#
loop_
_entity.id
_entity.type
_entity.pdbx_description
1 polymer ?
#
loop_
_entity_poly.entity_id
_entity_poly.type
_entity_poly.pdbx_seq_one_letter_code
_entity_poly.pdbx_strand_id
1 'polypeptide(L)'
;MTASESYFLQAEAVTRGWMPGNPKDLYERGIKQSFTRWGKAADAAPYIAQPEVDFPVAGTVKDKVKSIITEKWLSMCCNQNFESWTEWRRTGYPDFFEVSASNKTGDVFPVRLSYPSNDILNNPNTVVKPITERV
;
A
#
# COMPACT_ATOMS: atom_id res chain seq x y z
N MET A 1 7.57 -5.42 -9.61
CA MET A 1 7.98 -4.08 -9.09
C MET A 1 7.97 -3.07 -10.23
N THR A 2 7.41 -1.90 -10.03
CA THR A 2 7.37 -0.79 -11.01
C THR A 2 8.35 0.31 -10.61
N ALA A 3 8.68 1.22 -11.55
CA ALA A 3 9.51 2.40 -11.23
C ALA A 3 8.85 3.29 -10.17
N SER A 4 7.51 3.46 -10.25
CA SER A 4 6.73 4.18 -9.25
C SER A 4 6.89 3.55 -7.85
N GLU A 5 6.70 2.25 -7.73
CA GLU A 5 6.86 1.50 -6.49
C GLU A 5 8.27 1.66 -5.90
N SER A 6 9.31 1.58 -6.75
CA SER A 6 10.70 1.79 -6.31
C SER A 6 10.92 3.17 -5.69
N TYR A 7 10.36 4.23 -6.28
CA TYR A 7 10.46 5.57 -5.72
C TYR A 7 9.74 5.70 -4.38
N PHE A 8 8.57 5.11 -4.22
CA PHE A 8 7.84 5.13 -2.94
C PHE A 8 8.57 4.34 -1.85
N LEU A 9 9.17 3.19 -2.18
CA LEU A 9 10.01 2.45 -1.23
C LEU A 9 11.22 3.27 -0.76
N GLN A 10 11.88 3.98 -1.69
CA GLN A 10 12.97 4.89 -1.35
C GLN A 10 12.48 6.07 -0.50
N ALA A 11 11.32 6.66 -0.83
CA ALA A 11 10.74 7.75 -0.05
C ALA A 11 10.45 7.31 1.40
N GLU A 12 9.92 6.10 1.59
CA GLU A 12 9.71 5.53 2.92
C GLU A 12 11.04 5.30 3.65
N ALA A 13 12.04 4.72 2.99
CA ALA A 13 13.35 4.47 3.58
C ALA A 13 14.04 5.76 4.05
N VAL A 14 13.98 6.83 3.24
CA VAL A 14 14.50 8.16 3.62
C VAL A 14 13.69 8.75 4.78
N THR A 15 12.37 8.65 4.75
CA THR A 15 11.48 9.14 5.82
C THR A 15 11.77 8.46 7.16
N ARG A 16 12.15 7.17 7.14
CA ARG A 16 12.52 6.39 8.33
C ARG A 16 13.98 6.59 8.76
N GLY A 17 14.76 7.35 8.01
CA GLY A 17 16.19 7.59 8.31
C GLY A 17 17.11 6.42 7.94
N TRP A 18 16.66 5.47 7.12
CA TRP A 18 17.47 4.30 6.72
C TRP A 18 18.44 4.63 5.56
N MET A 19 18.18 5.71 4.83
CA MET A 19 19.07 6.19 3.77
C MET A 19 18.99 7.72 3.66
N PRO A 20 20.05 8.40 3.15
CA PRO A 20 20.03 9.82 2.89
C PRO A 20 19.16 10.14 1.66
N GLY A 21 18.57 11.34 1.64
CA GLY A 21 17.82 11.84 0.49
C GLY A 21 16.72 12.83 0.87
N ASN A 22 15.94 13.22 -0.14
CA ASN A 22 14.75 14.06 0.05
C ASN A 22 13.49 13.19 -0.17
N PRO A 23 12.70 12.93 0.88
CA PRO A 23 11.53 12.05 0.74
C PRO A 23 10.42 12.68 -0.11
N LYS A 24 10.25 14.02 -0.10
CA LYS A 24 9.28 14.72 -0.94
C LYS A 24 9.60 14.55 -2.43
N ASP A 25 10.86 14.72 -2.82
CA ASP A 25 11.29 14.56 -4.21
C ASP A 25 11.02 13.12 -4.72
N LEU A 26 11.35 12.12 -3.92
CA LEU A 26 11.11 10.71 -4.25
C LEU A 26 9.62 10.39 -4.33
N TYR A 27 8.81 10.91 -3.41
CA TYR A 27 7.36 10.79 -3.41
C TYR A 27 6.74 11.35 -4.69
N GLU A 28 7.08 12.60 -5.06
CA GLU A 28 6.59 13.23 -6.27
C GLU A 28 7.04 12.49 -7.54
N ARG A 29 8.27 11.96 -7.56
CA ARG A 29 8.76 11.12 -8.67
C ARG A 29 7.95 9.82 -8.78
N GLY A 30 7.59 9.22 -7.66
CA GLY A 30 6.73 8.05 -7.63
C GLY A 30 5.38 8.32 -8.31
N ILE A 31 4.74 9.44 -7.98
CA ILE A 31 3.47 9.86 -8.60
C ILE A 31 3.68 10.12 -10.12
N LYS A 32 4.69 10.91 -10.49
CA LYS A 32 4.98 11.21 -11.90
C LYS A 32 5.20 9.95 -12.74
N GLN A 33 5.90 8.95 -12.19
CA GLN A 33 6.10 7.67 -12.88
C GLN A 33 4.81 6.85 -13.00
N SER A 34 3.91 6.92 -12.02
CA SER A 34 2.59 6.30 -12.13
C SER A 34 1.78 6.91 -13.28
N PHE A 35 1.69 8.22 -13.34
CA PHE A 35 1.00 8.94 -14.42
C PHE A 35 1.64 8.69 -15.79
N THR A 36 2.96 8.68 -15.87
CA THR A 36 3.70 8.36 -17.11
C THR A 36 3.35 6.97 -17.62
N ARG A 37 3.28 6.00 -16.74
CA ARG A 37 2.90 4.62 -17.10
C ARG A 37 1.53 4.53 -17.77
N TRP A 38 0.58 5.36 -17.35
CA TRP A 38 -0.77 5.41 -17.90
C TRP A 38 -0.91 6.39 -19.08
N GLY A 39 0.20 6.94 -19.60
CA GLY A 39 0.17 7.92 -20.68
C GLY A 39 -0.40 9.28 -20.30
N LYS A 40 -0.42 9.61 -19.01
CA LYS A 40 -1.03 10.81 -18.42
C LYS A 40 0.01 11.72 -17.74
N ALA A 41 1.23 11.75 -18.25
CA ALA A 41 2.34 12.49 -17.62
C ALA A 41 2.02 13.98 -17.36
N ALA A 42 1.24 14.62 -18.25
CA ALA A 42 0.85 16.03 -18.11
C ALA A 42 -0.08 16.29 -16.90
N ASP A 43 -0.84 15.29 -16.48
CA ASP A 43 -1.81 15.41 -15.40
C ASP A 43 -1.17 15.23 -14.01
N ALA A 44 0.10 14.81 -13.95
CA ALA A 44 0.80 14.56 -12.68
C ALA A 44 1.03 15.84 -11.88
N ALA A 45 1.41 16.95 -12.51
CA ALA A 45 1.68 18.19 -11.81
C ALA A 45 0.44 18.82 -11.15
N PRO A 46 -0.71 18.96 -11.85
CA PRO A 46 -1.94 19.40 -11.21
C PRO A 46 -2.44 18.44 -10.11
N TYR A 47 -2.21 17.13 -10.24
CA TYR A 47 -2.55 16.17 -9.20
C TYR A 47 -1.73 16.38 -7.93
N ILE A 48 -0.39 16.52 -8.05
CA ILE A 48 0.52 16.74 -6.92
C ILE A 48 0.23 18.07 -6.19
N ALA A 49 -0.30 19.06 -6.90
CA ALA A 49 -0.64 20.37 -6.32
C ALA A 49 -1.91 20.37 -5.45
N GLN A 50 -2.64 19.27 -5.39
CA GLN A 50 -3.84 19.16 -4.54
C GLN A 50 -3.45 19.06 -3.07
N PRO A 51 -4.16 19.75 -2.15
CA PRO A 51 -3.82 19.78 -0.72
C PRO A 51 -3.80 18.38 -0.08
N GLU A 52 -4.64 17.47 -0.56
CA GLU A 52 -4.74 16.10 -0.06
C GLU A 52 -3.56 15.22 -0.50
N VAL A 53 -2.87 15.61 -1.56
CA VAL A 53 -1.74 14.90 -2.16
C VAL A 53 -0.41 15.53 -1.75
N ASP A 54 -0.38 16.80 -1.33
CA ASP A 54 0.87 17.47 -0.96
C ASP A 54 1.58 16.73 0.18
N PHE A 55 2.89 16.55 -0.01
CA PHE A 55 3.69 15.80 0.96
C PHE A 55 3.80 16.56 2.29
N PRO A 56 3.44 15.96 3.44
CA PRO A 56 3.42 16.65 4.74
C PRO A 56 4.83 16.89 5.30
N VAL A 57 5.56 17.85 4.75
CA VAL A 57 6.97 18.14 5.10
C VAL A 57 7.15 18.37 6.60
N ALA A 58 6.25 19.13 7.23
CA ALA A 58 6.25 19.41 8.66
C ALA A 58 5.63 18.30 9.53
N GLY A 59 5.04 17.28 8.88
CA GLY A 59 4.38 16.18 9.58
C GLY A 59 5.34 15.22 10.26
N THR A 60 4.78 14.38 11.14
CA THR A 60 5.51 13.30 11.79
C THR A 60 5.95 12.23 10.77
N VAL A 61 6.86 11.33 11.17
CA VAL A 61 7.22 10.15 10.35
C VAL A 61 5.98 9.35 9.96
N LYS A 62 5.03 9.22 10.89
CA LYS A 62 3.78 8.49 10.67
C LYS A 62 2.93 9.16 9.58
N ASP A 63 2.80 10.49 9.59
CA ASP A 63 2.03 11.24 8.59
C ASP A 63 2.67 11.12 7.21
N LYS A 64 3.99 11.24 7.13
CA LYS A 64 4.75 11.07 5.88
C LYS A 64 4.60 9.66 5.32
N VAL A 65 4.72 8.63 6.15
CA VAL A 65 4.54 7.24 5.75
C VAL A 65 3.11 7.00 5.29
N LYS A 66 2.11 7.55 5.96
CA LYS A 66 0.70 7.45 5.54
C LYS A 66 0.53 7.98 4.10
N SER A 67 1.02 9.19 3.81
CA SER A 67 0.94 9.77 2.46
C SER A 67 1.67 8.91 1.42
N ILE A 68 2.90 8.48 1.73
CA ILE A 68 3.71 7.64 0.82
C ILE A 68 2.98 6.33 0.49
N ILE A 69 2.47 5.64 1.50
CA ILE A 69 1.82 4.33 1.30
C ILE A 69 0.48 4.47 0.60
N THR A 70 -0.27 5.54 0.87
CA THR A 70 -1.53 5.83 0.17
C THR A 70 -1.29 6.01 -1.34
N GLU A 71 -0.33 6.85 -1.73
CA GLU A 71 0.01 7.05 -3.15
C GLU A 71 0.65 5.81 -3.80
N LYS A 72 1.48 5.09 -3.05
CA LYS A 72 2.00 3.78 -3.49
C LYS A 72 0.86 2.82 -3.79
N TRP A 73 -0.11 2.72 -2.90
CA TRP A 73 -1.28 1.86 -3.08
C TRP A 73 -2.08 2.26 -4.33
N LEU A 74 -2.36 3.56 -4.53
CA LEU A 74 -3.03 4.07 -5.72
C LEU A 74 -2.26 3.72 -7.01
N SER A 75 -0.94 3.82 -7.00
CA SER A 75 -0.09 3.48 -8.15
C SER A 75 -0.10 1.99 -8.49
N MET A 76 -0.41 1.13 -7.53
CA MET A 76 -0.48 -0.33 -7.68
C MET A 76 -1.88 -0.84 -8.06
N CYS A 77 -2.92 -0.02 -7.95
CA CYS A 77 -4.28 -0.38 -8.33
C CYS A 77 -4.35 -0.94 -9.75
N CYS A 78 -5.15 -1.97 -9.95
CA CYS A 78 -5.39 -2.65 -11.22
C CYS A 78 -4.17 -3.35 -11.83
N ASN A 79 -3.00 -3.36 -11.16
CA ASN A 79 -1.82 -4.02 -11.72
C ASN A 79 -1.01 -4.86 -10.73
N GLN A 80 -1.01 -4.52 -9.43
CA GLN A 80 -0.25 -5.20 -8.38
C GLN A 80 -1.13 -5.38 -7.11
N ASN A 81 -2.33 -5.91 -7.29
CA ASN A 81 -3.34 -5.98 -6.23
C ASN A 81 -2.89 -6.81 -5.01
N PHE A 82 -2.11 -7.87 -5.23
CA PHE A 82 -1.59 -8.68 -4.13
C PHE A 82 -0.53 -7.91 -3.31
N GLU A 83 0.34 -7.17 -3.97
CA GLU A 83 1.32 -6.31 -3.33
C GLU A 83 0.64 -5.16 -2.57
N SER A 84 -0.43 -4.58 -3.14
CA SER A 84 -1.24 -3.55 -2.49
C SER A 84 -1.85 -4.06 -1.18
N TRP A 85 -2.38 -5.28 -1.18
CA TRP A 85 -2.93 -5.93 0.01
C TRP A 85 -1.83 -6.23 1.05
N THR A 86 -0.65 -6.66 0.61
CA THR A 86 0.51 -6.91 1.47
C THR A 86 1.00 -5.63 2.14
N GLU A 87 1.05 -4.51 1.40
CA GLU A 87 1.39 -3.20 1.96
C GLU A 87 0.38 -2.73 3.01
N TRP A 88 -0.90 -2.88 2.71
CA TRP A 88 -1.95 -2.57 3.68
C TRP A 88 -1.79 -3.42 4.95
N ARG A 89 -1.54 -4.72 4.83
CA ARG A 89 -1.29 -5.60 5.99
C ARG A 89 -0.08 -5.15 6.80
N ARG A 90 0.96 -4.65 6.15
CA ARG A 90 2.20 -4.21 6.81
C ARG A 90 2.01 -2.90 7.57
N THR A 91 1.27 -1.96 7.00
CA THR A 91 1.23 -0.57 7.45
C THR A 91 -0.10 -0.12 8.05
N GLY A 92 -1.20 -0.77 7.69
CA GLY A 92 -2.56 -0.31 7.98
C GLY A 92 -3.03 0.83 7.07
N TYR A 93 -2.25 1.21 6.06
CA TYR A 93 -2.58 2.29 5.12
C TYR A 93 -2.84 1.76 3.70
N PRO A 94 -3.74 2.39 2.95
CA PRO A 94 -4.67 3.47 3.35
C PRO A 94 -5.63 3.05 4.46
N ASP A 95 -6.05 4.00 5.30
CA ASP A 95 -6.94 3.78 6.43
C ASP A 95 -8.43 4.12 6.18
N PHE A 96 -8.76 4.36 4.90
CA PHE A 96 -10.13 4.70 4.46
C PHE A 96 -10.93 3.49 3.96
N PHE A 97 -10.41 2.28 4.05
CA PHE A 97 -11.14 1.10 3.60
C PHE A 97 -12.30 0.75 4.52
N GLU A 98 -13.43 0.44 3.90
CA GLU A 98 -14.58 -0.12 4.57
C GLU A 98 -14.73 -1.61 4.25
N VAL A 99 -15.20 -2.38 5.21
CA VAL A 99 -15.46 -3.81 5.00
C VAL A 99 -16.72 -3.95 4.16
N SER A 100 -16.64 -4.78 3.12
CA SER A 100 -17.79 -5.05 2.26
C SER A 100 -18.95 -5.66 3.04
N ALA A 101 -20.17 -5.19 2.81
CA ALA A 101 -21.38 -5.78 3.37
C ALA A 101 -21.58 -7.26 3.01
N SER A 102 -20.94 -7.74 1.93
CA SER A 102 -20.96 -9.14 1.50
C SER A 102 -19.79 -9.95 2.08
N ASN A 103 -19.00 -9.38 2.99
CA ASN A 103 -17.83 -10.05 3.52
C ASN A 103 -18.23 -11.25 4.41
N LYS A 104 -17.66 -12.41 4.10
CA LYS A 104 -17.90 -13.65 4.87
C LYS A 104 -17.10 -13.71 6.18
N THR A 105 -16.22 -12.76 6.42
CA THR A 105 -15.39 -12.67 7.64
C THR A 105 -15.99 -11.76 8.71
N GLY A 106 -17.24 -11.29 8.54
CA GLY A 106 -17.85 -10.29 9.41
C GLY A 106 -17.24 -8.90 9.18
N ASP A 107 -17.16 -8.08 10.22
CA ASP A 107 -16.66 -6.69 10.14
C ASP A 107 -15.12 -6.59 10.17
N VAL A 108 -14.40 -7.62 9.75
CA VAL A 108 -12.94 -7.68 9.80
C VAL A 108 -12.36 -8.04 8.44
N PHE A 109 -11.32 -7.32 8.03
CA PHE A 109 -10.59 -7.63 6.81
C PHE A 109 -9.78 -8.92 6.94
N PRO A 110 -9.70 -9.74 5.86
CA PRO A 110 -8.81 -10.89 5.83
C PRO A 110 -7.34 -10.42 5.84
N VAL A 111 -6.56 -10.95 6.77
CA VAL A 111 -5.13 -10.62 6.90
C VAL A 111 -4.21 -11.73 6.42
N ARG A 112 -4.76 -12.83 5.93
CA ARG A 112 -4.04 -13.98 5.35
C ARG A 112 -4.91 -14.68 4.32
N LEU A 113 -4.31 -15.51 3.50
CA LEU A 113 -5.04 -16.43 2.63
C LEU A 113 -5.64 -17.58 3.45
N SER A 114 -6.75 -18.15 2.96
CA SER A 114 -7.29 -19.38 3.52
C SER A 114 -6.36 -20.56 3.28
N TYR A 115 -6.40 -21.55 4.15
CA TYR A 115 -5.72 -22.82 3.90
C TYR A 115 -6.33 -23.53 2.68
N PRO A 116 -5.51 -24.23 1.87
CA PRO A 116 -6.02 -25.09 0.81
C PRO A 116 -6.94 -26.14 1.37
N SER A 117 -8.06 -26.40 0.67
CA SER A 117 -9.03 -27.40 1.11
C SER A 117 -8.39 -28.80 1.23
N ASN A 118 -7.47 -29.14 0.33
CA ASN A 118 -6.77 -30.43 0.39
C ASN A 118 -5.89 -30.59 1.63
N ASP A 119 -5.30 -29.50 2.12
CA ASP A 119 -4.49 -29.53 3.34
C ASP A 119 -5.38 -29.77 4.57
N ILE A 120 -6.53 -29.09 4.61
CA ILE A 120 -7.50 -29.25 5.71
C ILE A 120 -8.07 -30.67 5.73
N LEU A 121 -8.38 -31.25 4.56
CA LEU A 121 -9.04 -32.56 4.45
C LEU A 121 -8.08 -33.74 4.65
N ASN A 122 -6.82 -33.60 4.23
CA ASN A 122 -5.89 -34.74 4.15
C ASN A 122 -4.76 -34.70 5.19
N ASN A 123 -4.60 -33.57 5.89
CA ASN A 123 -3.57 -33.44 6.93
C ASN A 123 -4.22 -33.26 8.31
N PRO A 124 -4.32 -34.31 9.13
CA PRO A 124 -4.95 -34.24 10.45
C PRO A 124 -4.18 -33.34 11.44
N ASN A 125 -2.95 -32.96 11.11
CA ASN A 125 -2.12 -32.09 11.95
C ASN A 125 -2.28 -30.60 11.57
N THR A 126 -3.07 -30.27 10.55
CA THR A 126 -3.29 -28.88 10.15
C THR A 126 -4.12 -28.15 11.18
N VAL A 127 -3.51 -27.14 11.83
CA VAL A 127 -4.22 -26.23 12.72
C VAL A 127 -4.80 -25.09 11.88
N VAL A 128 -6.11 -25.14 11.65
CA VAL A 128 -6.82 -24.11 10.87
C VAL A 128 -7.05 -22.88 11.73
N LYS A 129 -6.42 -21.76 11.37
CA LYS A 129 -6.65 -20.47 12.00
C LYS A 129 -7.58 -19.59 11.14
N PRO A 130 -8.40 -18.72 11.76
CA PRO A 130 -9.22 -17.77 11.02
C PRO A 130 -8.38 -16.89 10.07
N ILE A 131 -8.94 -16.53 8.91
CA ILE A 131 -8.25 -15.63 7.96
C ILE A 131 -8.10 -14.20 8.46
N THR A 132 -8.77 -13.87 9.56
CA THR A 132 -8.69 -12.59 10.28
C THR A 132 -7.59 -12.56 11.35
N GLU A 133 -6.95 -13.70 11.64
CA GLU A 133 -5.87 -13.81 12.61
C GLU A 133 -4.50 -13.70 11.91
N ARG A 134 -3.63 -12.82 12.42
CA ARG A 134 -2.22 -12.75 11.99
C ARG A 134 -1.45 -13.92 12.57
N VAL A 135 -0.57 -14.51 11.77
CA VAL A 135 0.36 -15.56 12.18
C VAL A 135 1.64 -14.92 12.70
#